data_f8514b70c1853c0c26b97689eca75855
#
_entry.id   f8514b70c1853c0c26b97689eca75855
#
_cell.length_a   1.000
_cell.length_b   1.000
_cell.length_c   1.000
_cell.angle_alpha   90.00
_cell.angle_beta   90.00
_cell.angle_gamma   90.00
#
_symmetry.space_group_name_H-M   'P 1'
#
loop_
_entity.id
_entity.type
_entity.pdbx_description
1 polymer ?
#
loop_
_entity_poly.entity_id
_entity_poly.type
_entity_poly.pdbx_seq_one_letter_code
_entity_poly.pdbx_strand_id
1 'polypeptide(L)'
;MKTRLFTIFLFIFSFSIVFAGGSKEADNSRNNEVVIYAYDSFCSEWGPGPAIVKAFEEKTGYKVTMISAGDAAQVLSKAAFEKAKPKADVLIGIDNNLLDKAKAENILESYKPQNADTLIDSNLVLDSEWFLSPFDWSSFAMIFDSYANIPSPTCLSDLTKDIYQKKIILMDPRTSTPGLGFVAWTLAEYGLDGIEDFWKALKPNILTMAPGWDTGYGLFTSGEAPLVISYTTSPAYHIYDGEDYRYVALEFEKGHPMQIEGAGLVKNAKNPEGGKAFLDFLISKEAQEIIPETQWMYPINNTVELPSCYEVSPVPAKTLTVDQAELEKAVEKVLAILAG
;
A
#
# COMPACT_ATOMS: atom_id res chain seq x y z
N MET A 1 25.07 83.92 54.10
CA MET A 1 25.22 83.31 52.81
C MET A 1 25.60 81.83 53.01
N LYS A 2 24.73 80.91 52.75
CA LYS A 2 24.87 79.48 53.06
C LYS A 2 25.43 78.75 51.81
N THR A 3 26.62 78.23 51.95
CA THR A 3 27.28 77.39 50.94
C THR A 3 26.79 75.97 51.11
N ARG A 4 26.17 75.38 50.06
CA ARG A 4 25.73 74.00 49.98
C ARG A 4 26.84 73.18 49.35
N LEU A 5 27.36 72.23 50.08
CA LEU A 5 28.30 71.19 49.63
C LEU A 5 27.51 70.12 48.89
N PHE A 6 27.86 69.83 47.62
CA PHE A 6 27.25 68.78 46.81
C PHE A 6 28.21 67.58 46.87
N THR A 7 27.76 66.52 47.55
CA THR A 7 28.50 65.25 47.60
C THR A 7 28.07 64.38 46.42
N ILE A 8 29.01 64.11 45.50
CA ILE A 8 28.76 63.23 44.34
C ILE A 8 29.02 61.80 44.82
N PHE A 9 27.99 60.95 44.85
CA PHE A 9 28.12 59.50 45.09
C PHE A 9 28.38 58.84 43.72
N LEU A 10 29.60 58.29 43.58
CA LEU A 10 29.96 57.49 42.37
C LEU A 10 29.45 56.06 42.57
N PHE A 11 28.36 55.70 41.84
CA PHE A 11 27.87 54.34 41.80
C PHE A 11 28.70 53.56 40.78
N ILE A 12 29.56 52.65 41.25
CA ILE A 12 30.26 51.66 40.41
C ILE A 12 29.27 50.55 40.11
N PHE A 13 28.75 50.54 38.87
CA PHE A 13 27.92 49.47 38.37
C PHE A 13 28.83 48.32 37.90
N SER A 14 28.99 47.29 38.74
CA SER A 14 29.65 46.05 38.33
C SER A 14 28.71 45.28 37.34
N PHE A 15 29.09 45.31 36.07
CA PHE A 15 28.42 44.53 35.04
C PHE A 15 28.89 43.07 35.15
N SER A 16 28.13 42.22 35.88
CA SER A 16 28.33 40.78 35.86
C SER A 16 27.81 40.26 34.53
N ILE A 17 28.68 39.92 33.60
CA ILE A 17 28.34 39.18 32.39
C ILE A 17 27.99 37.76 32.82
N VAL A 18 26.70 37.49 32.98
CA VAL A 18 26.20 36.10 33.06
C VAL A 18 26.30 35.53 31.65
N PHE A 19 27.30 34.70 31.44
CA PHE A 19 27.30 33.77 30.33
C PHE A 19 26.14 32.78 30.58
N ALA A 20 24.97 33.10 30.06
CA ALA A 20 23.94 32.11 29.84
C ALA A 20 24.47 31.17 28.76
N GLY A 21 25.11 30.08 29.21
CA GLY A 21 25.31 28.90 28.39
C GLY A 21 23.90 28.38 28.00
N GLY A 22 23.37 28.91 26.92
CA GLY A 22 22.23 28.33 26.26
C GLY A 22 22.69 26.95 25.75
N SER A 23 22.47 25.91 26.56
CA SER A 23 22.36 24.58 26.02
C SER A 23 21.32 24.67 24.89
N LYS A 24 21.74 24.39 23.68
CA LYS A 24 20.83 24.08 22.59
C LYS A 24 19.97 22.90 23.03
N GLU A 25 18.88 23.14 23.70
CA GLU A 25 17.68 22.35 23.54
C GLU A 25 17.14 22.63 22.12
N ALA A 26 18.03 22.40 21.14
CA ALA A 26 17.64 22.45 19.77
C ALA A 26 16.99 21.13 19.45
N ASP A 27 15.69 21.23 19.24
CA ASP A 27 14.98 20.47 18.22
C ASP A 27 14.82 18.95 18.40
N ASN A 28 14.74 18.43 19.63
CA ASN A 28 14.31 17.05 19.87
C ASN A 28 12.83 16.82 19.50
N SER A 29 12.01 17.86 19.35
CA SER A 29 10.61 17.70 18.97
C SER A 29 10.42 17.35 17.48
N ARG A 30 11.33 17.78 16.62
CA ARG A 30 11.28 17.44 15.17
C ARG A 30 11.90 16.10 14.83
N ASN A 31 12.75 15.56 15.68
CA ASN A 31 13.35 14.23 15.50
C ASN A 31 12.44 13.08 15.96
N ASN A 32 11.27 13.39 16.53
CA ASN A 32 10.35 12.39 17.06
C ASN A 32 9.10 12.18 16.21
N GLU A 33 8.96 12.90 15.09
CA GLU A 33 7.84 12.74 14.16
C GLU A 33 8.26 11.91 12.93
N VAL A 34 7.46 10.92 12.58
CA VAL A 34 7.57 10.12 11.36
C VAL A 34 6.41 10.44 10.44
N VAL A 35 6.70 10.89 9.23
CA VAL A 35 5.68 11.18 8.22
C VAL A 35 5.56 10.00 7.26
N ILE A 36 4.36 9.44 7.14
CA ILE A 36 4.07 8.27 6.31
C ILE A 36 3.08 8.66 5.22
N TYR A 37 3.41 8.35 3.96
CA TYR A 37 2.44 8.37 2.87
C TYR A 37 1.95 6.96 2.62
N ALA A 38 0.64 6.77 2.66
CA ALA A 38 0.00 5.49 2.41
C ALA A 38 -1.24 5.66 1.52
N TYR A 39 -1.79 4.56 1.06
CA TYR A 39 -3.01 4.56 0.26
C TYR A 39 -4.27 4.66 1.14
N ASP A 40 -5.40 5.00 0.48
CA ASP A 40 -6.63 5.40 1.16
C ASP A 40 -7.17 4.33 2.11
N SER A 41 -7.26 3.06 1.65
CA SER A 41 -7.78 1.97 2.49
C SER A 41 -6.87 1.66 3.68
N PHE A 42 -5.54 1.77 3.53
CA PHE A 42 -4.61 1.63 4.66
C PHE A 42 -4.85 2.70 5.73
N CYS A 43 -5.15 3.94 5.30
CA CYS A 43 -5.37 5.09 6.18
C CYS A 43 -6.78 5.16 6.77
N SER A 44 -7.74 4.39 6.24
CA SER A 44 -9.14 4.41 6.69
C SER A 44 -9.30 3.98 8.14
N GLU A 45 -10.38 4.39 8.80
CA GLU A 45 -10.66 4.02 10.20
C GLU A 45 -10.75 2.51 10.41
N TRP A 46 -11.20 1.78 9.38
CA TRP A 46 -11.30 0.32 9.36
C TRP A 46 -10.02 -0.38 8.85
N GLY A 47 -9.09 0.39 8.25
CA GLY A 47 -7.83 -0.13 7.73
C GLY A 47 -6.78 -0.38 8.82
N PRO A 48 -5.62 -0.97 8.47
CA PRO A 48 -4.59 -1.34 9.42
C PRO A 48 -3.83 -0.14 10.00
N GLY A 49 -3.76 0.97 9.27
CA GLY A 49 -2.93 2.12 9.61
C GLY A 49 -3.17 2.69 11.00
N PRO A 50 -4.42 3.00 11.40
CA PRO A 50 -4.68 3.56 12.74
C PRO A 50 -4.22 2.65 13.88
N ALA A 51 -4.43 1.34 13.78
CA ALA A 51 -4.02 0.38 14.80
C ALA A 51 -2.49 0.20 14.85
N ILE A 52 -1.85 0.07 13.68
CA ILE A 52 -0.38 -0.04 13.55
C ILE A 52 0.30 1.23 14.09
N VAL A 53 -0.18 2.41 13.71
CA VAL A 53 0.37 3.69 14.19
C VAL A 53 0.26 3.79 15.70
N LYS A 54 -0.92 3.47 16.26
CA LYS A 54 -1.12 3.51 17.71
C LYS A 54 -0.13 2.59 18.44
N ALA A 55 0.00 1.35 18.01
CA ALA A 55 0.90 0.38 18.63
C ALA A 55 2.38 0.80 18.47
N PHE A 56 2.76 1.35 17.31
CA PHE A 56 4.10 1.88 17.10
C PHE A 56 4.42 3.06 18.02
N GLU A 57 3.50 4.03 18.13
CA GLU A 57 3.66 5.20 19.01
C GLU A 57 3.80 4.79 20.49
N GLU A 58 2.95 3.86 20.95
CA GLU A 58 2.98 3.34 22.32
C GLU A 58 4.29 2.61 22.64
N LYS A 59 4.81 1.86 21.68
CA LYS A 59 6.04 1.06 21.85
C LYS A 59 7.32 1.89 21.78
N THR A 60 7.36 2.90 20.91
CA THR A 60 8.61 3.59 20.56
C THR A 60 8.68 5.01 21.09
N GLY A 61 7.55 5.64 21.38
CA GLY A 61 7.43 7.05 21.73
C GLY A 61 7.53 8.01 20.54
N TYR A 62 7.75 7.54 19.31
CA TYR A 62 7.61 8.35 18.10
C TYR A 62 6.17 8.84 17.95
N LYS A 63 5.99 9.93 17.20
CA LYS A 63 4.68 10.41 16.74
C LYS A 63 4.59 10.23 15.25
N VAL A 64 3.44 9.76 14.75
CA VAL A 64 3.23 9.49 13.35
C VAL A 64 2.21 10.45 12.75
N THR A 65 2.60 11.10 11.64
CA THR A 65 1.67 11.81 10.77
C THR A 65 1.44 10.95 9.52
N MET A 66 0.34 10.22 9.49
CA MET A 66 -0.06 9.41 8.33
C MET A 66 -0.91 10.24 7.38
N ILE A 67 -0.53 10.24 6.09
CA ILE A 67 -1.18 11.02 5.04
C ILE A 67 -1.65 10.08 3.94
N SER A 68 -2.97 10.05 3.72
CA SER A 68 -3.56 9.40 2.55
C SER A 68 -3.19 10.17 1.28
N ALA A 69 -2.69 9.46 0.29
CA ALA A 69 -2.21 10.03 -0.96
C ALA A 69 -2.96 9.50 -2.20
N GLY A 70 -4.12 8.90 -2.01
CA GLY A 70 -4.88 8.21 -3.04
C GLY A 70 -4.57 6.71 -3.03
N ASP A 71 -4.66 6.01 -4.17
CA ASP A 71 -4.24 4.61 -4.25
C ASP A 71 -2.71 4.50 -4.49
N ALA A 72 -2.16 3.31 -4.43
CA ALA A 72 -0.72 3.05 -4.36
C ALA A 72 0.13 3.72 -5.46
N ALA A 73 -0.34 3.73 -6.71
CA ALA A 73 0.36 4.43 -7.79
C ALA A 73 0.39 5.96 -7.59
N GLN A 74 -0.57 6.51 -6.85
CA GLN A 74 -0.61 7.93 -6.49
C GLN A 74 0.34 8.25 -5.34
N VAL A 75 0.53 7.32 -4.38
CA VAL A 75 1.58 7.42 -3.35
C VAL A 75 2.95 7.57 -4.00
N LEU A 76 3.27 6.68 -4.96
CA LEU A 76 4.52 6.74 -5.72
C LEU A 76 4.66 8.05 -6.49
N SER A 77 3.62 8.47 -7.21
CA SER A 77 3.63 9.69 -8.02
C SER A 77 3.82 10.95 -7.16
N LYS A 78 3.18 11.01 -5.99
CA LYS A 78 3.34 12.10 -5.03
C LYS A 78 4.76 12.18 -4.49
N ALA A 79 5.34 11.04 -4.08
CA ALA A 79 6.71 10.99 -3.60
C ALA A 79 7.72 11.38 -4.70
N ALA A 80 7.53 10.92 -5.94
CA ALA A 80 8.36 11.29 -7.09
C ALA A 80 8.29 12.80 -7.39
N PHE A 81 7.10 13.39 -7.32
CA PHE A 81 6.94 14.85 -7.48
C PHE A 81 7.69 15.65 -6.41
N GLU A 82 7.74 15.13 -5.19
CA GLU A 82 8.37 15.79 -4.03
C GLU A 82 9.86 15.42 -3.85
N LYS A 83 10.47 14.60 -4.74
CA LYS A 83 11.82 14.02 -4.56
C LYS A 83 12.95 15.01 -4.33
N ALA A 84 12.81 16.25 -4.80
CA ALA A 84 13.80 17.31 -4.55
C ALA A 84 13.79 17.80 -3.08
N LYS A 85 12.66 17.70 -2.40
CA LYS A 85 12.47 18.05 -0.98
C LYS A 85 11.42 17.12 -0.37
N PRO A 86 11.78 15.90 -0.02
CA PRO A 86 10.85 14.91 0.50
C PRO A 86 10.14 15.41 1.75
N LYS A 87 8.87 15.04 1.87
CA LYS A 87 8.05 15.36 3.05
C LYS A 87 7.71 14.10 3.84
N ALA A 88 7.64 12.94 3.18
CA ALA A 88 7.47 11.67 3.83
C ALA A 88 8.83 11.07 4.25
N ASP A 89 8.80 10.25 5.30
CA ASP A 89 9.91 9.42 5.73
C ASP A 89 9.73 7.97 5.27
N VAL A 90 8.48 7.52 5.17
CA VAL A 90 8.10 6.16 4.72
C VAL A 90 6.98 6.24 3.68
N LEU A 91 7.05 5.37 2.67
CA LEU A 91 5.97 5.11 1.71
C LEU A 91 5.41 3.72 1.98
N ILE A 92 4.08 3.56 1.94
CA ILE A 92 3.38 2.28 2.12
C ILE A 92 2.51 2.00 0.90
N GLY A 93 2.52 0.74 0.43
CA GLY A 93 1.65 0.23 -0.64
C GLY A 93 2.29 0.16 -2.02
N ILE A 94 3.60 0.39 -2.13
CA ILE A 94 4.31 0.16 -3.40
C ILE A 94 4.52 -1.35 -3.54
N ASP A 95 3.87 -1.96 -4.52
CA ASP A 95 3.90 -3.39 -4.73
C ASP A 95 4.99 -3.86 -5.71
N ASN A 96 5.07 -5.18 -5.90
CA ASN A 96 5.98 -5.80 -6.85
C ASN A 96 5.84 -5.28 -8.29
N ASN A 97 4.65 -4.82 -8.71
CA ASN A 97 4.43 -4.27 -10.05
C ASN A 97 4.90 -2.80 -10.19
N LEU A 98 5.09 -2.11 -9.08
CA LEU A 98 5.54 -0.72 -9.05
C LEU A 98 7.00 -0.55 -8.62
N LEU A 99 7.67 -1.62 -8.16
CA LEU A 99 9.03 -1.59 -7.63
C LEU A 99 10.04 -0.98 -8.62
N ASP A 100 10.07 -1.46 -9.85
CA ASP A 100 11.04 -0.98 -10.85
C ASP A 100 10.84 0.50 -11.16
N LYS A 101 9.59 0.96 -11.23
CA LYS A 101 9.25 2.37 -11.37
C LYS A 101 9.72 3.19 -10.18
N ALA A 102 9.53 2.69 -8.95
CA ALA A 102 10.00 3.37 -7.73
C ALA A 102 11.53 3.48 -7.70
N LYS A 103 12.24 2.42 -8.13
CA LYS A 103 13.72 2.42 -8.26
C LYS A 103 14.18 3.41 -9.34
N ALA A 104 13.51 3.47 -10.49
CA ALA A 104 13.83 4.40 -11.57
C ALA A 104 13.64 5.87 -11.16
N GLU A 105 12.62 6.17 -10.33
CA GLU A 105 12.43 7.52 -9.77
C GLU A 105 13.49 7.90 -8.72
N ASN A 106 14.25 6.93 -8.21
CA ASN A 106 15.34 7.13 -7.24
C ASN A 106 14.90 7.87 -5.98
N ILE A 107 13.73 7.48 -5.46
CA ILE A 107 13.06 8.10 -4.30
C ILE A 107 13.18 7.27 -3.02
N LEU A 108 13.68 6.05 -3.12
CA LEU A 108 13.83 5.12 -2.02
C LEU A 108 15.31 4.99 -1.61
N GLU A 109 15.52 4.67 -0.35
CA GLU A 109 16.79 4.29 0.24
C GLU A 109 16.71 2.83 0.69
N SER A 110 17.74 2.05 0.40
CA SER A 110 17.83 0.66 0.80
C SER A 110 17.86 0.52 2.33
N TYR A 111 16.95 -0.26 2.87
CA TYR A 111 16.94 -0.61 4.28
C TYR A 111 16.34 -2.00 4.50
N LYS A 112 17.14 -2.90 5.05
CA LYS A 112 16.69 -4.22 5.46
C LYS A 112 16.23 -4.18 6.92
N PRO A 113 14.95 -4.43 7.21
CA PRO A 113 14.47 -4.46 8.59
C PRO A 113 15.19 -5.51 9.44
N GLN A 114 15.29 -5.23 10.72
CA GLN A 114 15.88 -6.17 11.67
C GLN A 114 15.08 -7.46 11.73
N ASN A 115 15.77 -8.60 11.77
CA ASN A 115 15.16 -9.95 11.79
C ASN A 115 14.35 -10.34 10.53
N ALA A 116 14.42 -9.58 9.44
CA ALA A 116 13.70 -9.90 8.20
C ALA A 116 13.98 -11.32 7.72
N ASP A 117 15.24 -11.78 7.77
CA ASP A 117 15.62 -13.14 7.33
C ASP A 117 14.96 -14.28 8.13
N THR A 118 14.47 -14.01 9.32
CA THR A 118 13.82 -15.02 10.19
C THR A 118 12.30 -14.91 10.21
N LEU A 119 11.76 -13.74 9.88
CA LEU A 119 10.33 -13.46 9.95
C LEU A 119 9.63 -13.57 8.60
N ILE A 120 10.35 -13.33 7.51
CA ILE A 120 9.80 -13.24 6.16
C ILE A 120 10.23 -14.46 5.36
N ASP A 121 9.25 -15.10 4.69
CA ASP A 121 9.58 -16.15 3.70
C ASP A 121 10.35 -15.51 2.53
N SER A 122 11.44 -16.17 2.12
CA SER A 122 12.29 -15.70 1.03
C SER A 122 11.53 -15.47 -0.29
N ASN A 123 10.42 -16.17 -0.51
CA ASN A 123 9.56 -16.02 -1.69
C ASN A 123 8.78 -14.69 -1.69
N LEU A 124 8.68 -14.01 -0.54
CA LEU A 124 7.98 -12.74 -0.38
C LEU A 124 8.92 -11.54 -0.39
N VAL A 125 10.24 -11.76 -0.48
CA VAL A 125 11.21 -10.67 -0.59
C VAL A 125 11.12 -10.04 -1.97
N LEU A 126 10.80 -8.74 -2.02
CA LEU A 126 10.55 -7.99 -3.25
C LEU A 126 11.82 -7.79 -4.09
N ASP A 127 12.93 -7.47 -3.45
CA ASP A 127 14.23 -7.37 -4.09
C ASP A 127 15.38 -7.58 -3.09
N SER A 128 16.55 -7.99 -3.61
CA SER A 128 17.73 -8.26 -2.80
C SER A 128 18.40 -7.02 -2.21
N GLU A 129 18.06 -5.84 -2.72
CA GLU A 129 18.61 -4.55 -2.27
C GLU A 129 17.76 -3.90 -1.18
N TRP A 130 16.57 -4.45 -0.89
CA TRP A 130 15.66 -3.97 0.17
C TRP A 130 15.26 -2.49 0.01
N PHE A 131 14.97 -2.05 -1.21
CA PHE A 131 14.31 -0.75 -1.41
C PHE A 131 12.89 -0.74 -0.88
N LEU A 132 12.23 -1.92 -0.87
CA LEU A 132 10.95 -2.14 -0.24
C LEU A 132 11.03 -3.31 0.72
N SER A 133 10.53 -3.11 1.94
CA SER A 133 10.25 -4.18 2.89
C SER A 133 8.84 -4.69 2.65
N PRO A 134 8.62 -5.97 2.36
CA PRO A 134 7.27 -6.50 2.26
C PRO A 134 6.57 -6.41 3.62
N PHE A 135 5.24 -6.23 3.61
CA PHE A 135 4.45 -6.24 4.84
C PHE A 135 3.16 -7.04 4.76
N ASP A 136 2.62 -7.28 3.57
CA ASP A 136 1.52 -8.21 3.33
C ASP A 136 1.56 -8.75 1.89
N TRP A 137 0.71 -9.75 1.61
CA TRP A 137 0.59 -10.32 0.27
C TRP A 137 -0.75 -11.00 0.06
N SER A 138 -1.15 -11.16 -1.19
CA SER A 138 -2.23 -12.04 -1.63
C SER A 138 -2.11 -12.31 -3.14
N SER A 139 -2.96 -13.16 -3.69
CA SER A 139 -3.09 -13.32 -5.13
C SER A 139 -4.29 -12.53 -5.65
N PHE A 140 -4.17 -11.92 -6.82
CA PHE A 140 -5.32 -11.29 -7.46
C PHE A 140 -6.36 -12.34 -7.84
N ALA A 141 -7.63 -12.01 -7.63
CA ALA A 141 -8.75 -12.85 -8.04
C ALA A 141 -9.96 -12.02 -8.46
N MET A 142 -10.77 -12.56 -9.35
CA MET A 142 -12.12 -12.06 -9.53
C MET A 142 -12.97 -12.52 -8.36
N ILE A 143 -13.62 -11.58 -7.69
CA ILE A 143 -14.62 -11.89 -6.65
C ILE A 143 -15.98 -11.89 -7.31
N PHE A 144 -16.73 -12.96 -7.05
CA PHE A 144 -18.04 -13.23 -7.63
C PHE A 144 -19.11 -13.24 -6.55
N ASP A 145 -20.20 -12.53 -6.82
CA ASP A 145 -21.44 -12.62 -6.05
C ASP A 145 -22.19 -13.90 -6.44
N SER A 146 -22.11 -14.95 -5.63
CA SER A 146 -22.72 -16.25 -5.91
C SER A 146 -24.26 -16.20 -5.91
N TYR A 147 -24.89 -15.14 -5.42
CA TYR A 147 -26.33 -14.94 -5.49
C TYR A 147 -26.77 -14.29 -6.81
N ALA A 148 -25.82 -13.87 -7.64
CA ALA A 148 -26.13 -13.36 -8.97
C ALA A 148 -26.70 -14.48 -9.86
N ASN A 149 -27.79 -14.17 -10.60
CA ASN A 149 -28.40 -15.14 -11.49
C ASN A 149 -27.65 -15.20 -12.84
N ILE A 150 -26.35 -15.49 -12.78
CA ILE A 150 -25.49 -15.73 -13.96
C ILE A 150 -24.49 -16.85 -13.61
N PRO A 151 -23.97 -17.58 -14.60
CA PRO A 151 -22.94 -18.58 -14.33
C PRO A 151 -21.66 -17.94 -13.77
N SER A 152 -20.99 -18.65 -12.89
CA SER A 152 -19.66 -18.27 -12.41
C SER A 152 -18.63 -18.44 -13.53
N PRO A 153 -17.77 -17.44 -13.81
CA PRO A 153 -16.64 -17.60 -14.72
C PRO A 153 -15.63 -18.64 -14.18
N THR A 154 -15.03 -19.41 -15.06
CA THR A 154 -14.04 -20.45 -14.72
C THR A 154 -12.63 -20.14 -15.26
N CYS A 155 -12.50 -19.11 -16.08
CA CYS A 155 -11.23 -18.63 -16.64
C CYS A 155 -11.37 -17.17 -17.12
N LEU A 156 -10.26 -16.51 -17.43
CA LEU A 156 -10.28 -15.13 -17.94
C LEU A 156 -11.09 -15.00 -19.23
N SER A 157 -11.02 -15.97 -20.15
CA SER A 157 -11.77 -15.90 -21.40
C SER A 157 -13.28 -15.93 -21.20
N ASP A 158 -13.80 -16.50 -20.12
CA ASP A 158 -15.21 -16.46 -19.80
C ASP A 158 -15.72 -15.02 -19.60
N LEU A 159 -14.89 -14.15 -19.02
CA LEU A 159 -15.23 -12.75 -18.76
C LEU A 159 -15.58 -11.97 -20.04
N THR A 160 -15.20 -12.48 -21.23
CA THR A 160 -15.51 -11.83 -22.52
C THR A 160 -16.85 -12.23 -23.10
N LYS A 161 -17.58 -13.19 -22.49
CA LYS A 161 -18.88 -13.67 -22.99
C LYS A 161 -19.98 -12.61 -22.77
N ASP A 162 -20.94 -12.53 -23.69
CA ASP A 162 -22.04 -11.54 -23.66
C ASP A 162 -22.89 -11.58 -22.39
N ILE A 163 -22.96 -12.75 -21.70
CA ILE A 163 -23.72 -12.90 -20.46
C ILE A 163 -23.17 -11.99 -19.33
N TYR A 164 -21.92 -11.55 -19.44
CA TYR A 164 -21.27 -10.64 -18.47
C TYR A 164 -21.34 -9.17 -18.90
N GLN A 165 -22.13 -8.82 -19.94
CA GLN A 165 -22.23 -7.43 -20.40
C GLN A 165 -22.60 -6.48 -19.25
N LYS A 166 -21.73 -5.45 -19.01
CA LYS A 166 -21.86 -4.48 -17.92
C LYS A 166 -21.95 -5.10 -16.52
N LYS A 167 -21.24 -6.20 -16.27
CA LYS A 167 -21.26 -6.92 -15.00
C LYS A 167 -19.91 -7.03 -14.30
N ILE A 168 -18.90 -6.35 -14.81
CA ILE A 168 -17.53 -6.43 -14.28
C ILE A 168 -17.08 -5.06 -13.83
N ILE A 169 -16.64 -4.94 -12.59
CA ILE A 169 -15.97 -3.77 -12.05
C ILE A 169 -14.46 -4.04 -12.07
N LEU A 170 -13.72 -3.19 -12.74
CA LEU A 170 -12.27 -3.16 -12.72
C LEU A 170 -11.77 -1.83 -12.13
N MET A 171 -10.49 -1.73 -11.82
CA MET A 171 -9.85 -0.49 -11.41
C MET A 171 -8.94 0.04 -12.52
N ASP A 172 -8.73 1.35 -12.52
CA ASP A 172 -7.85 2.02 -13.47
C ASP A 172 -6.38 1.63 -13.22
N PRO A 173 -5.69 1.01 -14.17
CA PRO A 173 -4.30 0.56 -13.97
C PRO A 173 -3.30 1.72 -13.80
N ARG A 174 -3.71 2.96 -14.07
CA ARG A 174 -2.85 4.14 -13.86
C ARG A 174 -2.80 4.58 -12.39
N THR A 175 -3.81 4.23 -11.62
CA THR A 175 -3.99 4.72 -10.24
C THR A 175 -3.98 3.59 -9.22
N SER A 176 -4.48 2.39 -9.58
CA SER A 176 -4.77 1.29 -8.67
C SER A 176 -3.94 0.04 -8.95
N THR A 177 -3.37 -0.58 -7.91
CA THR A 177 -2.63 -1.84 -8.02
C THR A 177 -3.49 -3.01 -8.45
N PRO A 178 -4.75 -3.23 -7.98
CA PRO A 178 -5.62 -4.24 -8.57
C PRO A 178 -5.92 -4.04 -10.05
N GLY A 179 -6.02 -2.81 -10.52
CA GLY A 179 -6.16 -2.50 -11.94
C GLY A 179 -4.92 -2.89 -12.73
N LEU A 180 -3.73 -2.54 -12.23
CA LEU A 180 -2.46 -2.92 -12.82
C LEU A 180 -2.25 -4.44 -12.75
N GLY A 181 -2.60 -5.07 -11.65
CA GLY A 181 -2.55 -6.52 -11.45
C GLY A 181 -3.45 -7.29 -12.42
N PHE A 182 -4.63 -6.75 -12.76
CA PHE A 182 -5.49 -7.36 -13.77
C PHE A 182 -4.89 -7.25 -15.18
N VAL A 183 -4.24 -6.14 -15.52
CA VAL A 183 -3.46 -6.04 -16.77
C VAL A 183 -2.33 -7.06 -16.78
N ALA A 184 -1.57 -7.18 -15.70
CA ALA A 184 -0.51 -8.18 -15.55
C ALA A 184 -1.05 -9.61 -15.70
N TRP A 185 -2.23 -9.91 -15.14
CA TRP A 185 -2.87 -11.21 -15.29
C TRP A 185 -3.20 -11.53 -16.74
N THR A 186 -3.81 -10.58 -17.44
CA THR A 186 -4.14 -10.76 -18.86
C THR A 186 -2.90 -10.84 -19.74
N LEU A 187 -1.84 -10.09 -19.42
CA LEU A 187 -0.55 -10.19 -20.09
C LEU A 187 0.10 -11.57 -19.91
N ALA A 188 0.10 -12.10 -18.68
CA ALA A 188 0.66 -13.41 -18.37
C ALA A 188 -0.06 -14.54 -19.10
N GLU A 189 -1.37 -14.42 -19.34
CA GLU A 189 -2.17 -15.46 -20.00
C GLU A 189 -2.16 -15.34 -21.53
N TYR A 190 -2.19 -14.13 -22.08
CA TYR A 190 -2.37 -13.90 -23.52
C TYR A 190 -1.12 -13.34 -24.23
N GLY A 191 -0.12 -12.87 -23.49
CA GLY A 191 1.06 -12.19 -24.04
C GLY A 191 0.71 -10.84 -24.69
N LEU A 192 1.73 -10.11 -25.12
CA LEU A 192 1.58 -8.81 -25.81
C LEU A 192 0.81 -8.91 -27.14
N ASP A 193 0.83 -10.06 -27.79
CA ASP A 193 0.15 -10.26 -29.08
C ASP A 193 -1.35 -10.54 -28.91
N GLY A 194 -1.75 -11.22 -27.83
CA GLY A 194 -3.15 -11.59 -27.59
C GLY A 194 -3.93 -10.64 -26.69
N ILE A 195 -3.24 -9.79 -25.94
CA ILE A 195 -3.88 -8.93 -24.93
C ILE A 195 -4.89 -7.95 -25.56
N GLU A 196 -4.60 -7.44 -26.74
CA GLU A 196 -5.50 -6.48 -27.41
C GLU A 196 -6.85 -7.10 -27.76
N ASP A 197 -6.84 -8.31 -28.33
CA ASP A 197 -8.08 -9.00 -28.70
C ASP A 197 -8.90 -9.35 -27.45
N PHE A 198 -8.24 -9.79 -26.38
CA PHE A 198 -8.91 -10.04 -25.12
C PHE A 198 -9.59 -8.77 -24.58
N TRP A 199 -8.86 -7.64 -24.48
CA TRP A 199 -9.42 -6.41 -23.93
C TRP A 199 -10.49 -5.76 -24.80
N LYS A 200 -10.41 -5.89 -26.14
CA LYS A 200 -11.48 -5.47 -27.05
C LYS A 200 -12.75 -6.27 -26.80
N ALA A 201 -12.63 -7.58 -26.58
CA ALA A 201 -13.76 -8.44 -26.28
C ALA A 201 -14.30 -8.23 -24.85
N LEU A 202 -13.44 -7.92 -23.88
CA LEU A 202 -13.83 -7.66 -22.50
C LEU A 202 -14.53 -6.30 -22.31
N LYS A 203 -14.13 -5.27 -23.06
CA LYS A 203 -14.60 -3.89 -22.89
C LYS A 203 -16.11 -3.73 -22.76
N PRO A 204 -16.98 -4.39 -23.58
CA PRO A 204 -18.43 -4.30 -23.42
C PRO A 204 -18.95 -4.82 -22.09
N ASN A 205 -18.19 -5.69 -21.43
CA ASN A 205 -18.57 -6.35 -20.19
C ASN A 205 -18.18 -5.55 -18.93
N ILE A 206 -17.29 -4.56 -19.09
CA ILE A 206 -16.90 -3.67 -18.02
C ILE A 206 -18.03 -2.68 -17.72
N LEU A 207 -18.52 -2.67 -16.48
CA LEU A 207 -19.45 -1.67 -16.00
C LEU A 207 -18.72 -0.33 -15.77
N THR A 208 -17.59 -0.38 -15.07
CA THR A 208 -16.79 0.80 -14.75
C THR A 208 -15.33 0.44 -14.51
N MET A 209 -14.47 1.45 -14.68
CA MET A 209 -13.07 1.46 -14.23
C MET A 209 -12.99 2.40 -13.03
N ALA A 210 -13.00 1.83 -11.83
CA ALA A 210 -12.94 2.61 -10.58
C ALA A 210 -11.53 3.24 -10.38
N PRO A 211 -11.41 4.41 -9.72
CA PRO A 211 -10.11 5.06 -9.53
C PRO A 211 -9.19 4.31 -8.55
N GLY A 212 -9.74 3.49 -7.64
CA GLY A 212 -9.04 2.71 -6.64
C GLY A 212 -9.87 1.55 -6.13
N TRP A 213 -9.22 0.70 -5.32
CA TRP A 213 -9.83 -0.52 -4.78
C TRP A 213 -11.06 -0.21 -3.92
N ASP A 214 -10.95 0.73 -2.99
CA ASP A 214 -12.03 1.11 -2.06
C ASP A 214 -13.33 1.46 -2.81
N THR A 215 -13.23 2.33 -3.82
CA THR A 215 -14.38 2.69 -4.67
C THR A 215 -14.92 1.50 -5.45
N GLY A 216 -14.05 0.70 -6.08
CA GLY A 216 -14.49 -0.44 -6.89
C GLY A 216 -15.13 -1.54 -6.07
N TYR A 217 -14.54 -1.88 -4.93
CA TYR A 217 -15.07 -2.90 -4.04
C TYR A 217 -16.37 -2.42 -3.35
N GLY A 218 -16.46 -1.14 -2.99
CA GLY A 218 -17.69 -0.53 -2.48
C GLY A 218 -18.87 -0.60 -3.48
N LEU A 219 -18.60 -0.37 -4.77
CA LEU A 219 -19.62 -0.56 -5.82
C LEU A 219 -20.07 -2.02 -5.95
N PHE A 220 -19.15 -2.97 -5.83
CA PHE A 220 -19.46 -4.39 -5.84
C PHE A 220 -20.33 -4.79 -4.66
N THR A 221 -19.97 -4.42 -3.43
CA THR A 221 -20.74 -4.76 -2.22
C THR A 221 -22.09 -4.05 -2.17
N SER A 222 -22.25 -2.90 -2.83
CA SER A 222 -23.55 -2.25 -3.04
C SER A 222 -24.42 -2.91 -4.10
N GLY A 223 -23.90 -3.91 -4.81
CA GLY A 223 -24.65 -4.71 -5.79
C GLY A 223 -24.71 -4.13 -7.21
N GLU A 224 -23.83 -3.16 -7.55
CA GLU A 224 -23.81 -2.54 -8.89
C GLU A 224 -23.39 -3.54 -9.99
N ALA A 225 -22.51 -4.50 -9.66
CA ALA A 225 -22.15 -5.58 -10.55
C ALA A 225 -21.72 -6.83 -9.76
N PRO A 226 -21.92 -8.05 -10.32
CA PRO A 226 -21.62 -9.30 -9.62
C PRO A 226 -20.16 -9.74 -9.67
N LEU A 227 -19.29 -9.02 -10.37
CA LEU A 227 -17.88 -9.37 -10.53
C LEU A 227 -17.01 -8.14 -10.30
N VAL A 228 -15.97 -8.29 -9.49
CA VAL A 228 -14.94 -7.28 -9.25
C VAL A 228 -13.56 -7.91 -9.18
N ILE A 229 -12.54 -7.23 -9.70
CA ILE A 229 -11.16 -7.60 -9.43
C ILE A 229 -10.78 -7.24 -7.99
N SER A 230 -10.24 -8.18 -7.23
CA SER A 230 -9.72 -8.01 -5.89
C SER A 230 -8.71 -9.11 -5.57
N TYR A 231 -8.78 -9.72 -4.39
CA TYR A 231 -7.80 -10.68 -3.89
C TYR A 231 -8.45 -11.99 -3.45
N THR A 232 -7.69 -13.07 -3.49
CA THR A 232 -8.17 -14.38 -3.00
C THR A 232 -8.59 -14.33 -1.52
N THR A 233 -8.08 -13.40 -0.76
CA THR A 233 -8.39 -13.18 0.66
C THR A 233 -9.63 -12.32 0.92
N SER A 234 -10.17 -11.64 -0.09
CA SER A 234 -11.32 -10.73 0.10
C SER A 234 -12.57 -11.38 0.74
N PRO A 235 -12.91 -12.67 0.50
CA PRO A 235 -14.03 -13.30 1.18
C PRO A 235 -13.89 -13.41 2.69
N ALA A 236 -12.66 -13.43 3.23
CA ALA A 236 -12.42 -13.56 4.67
C ALA A 236 -13.09 -12.42 5.47
N TYR A 237 -13.08 -11.19 4.94
CA TYR A 237 -13.76 -10.05 5.53
C TYR A 237 -15.26 -10.32 5.76
N HIS A 238 -15.97 -10.78 4.74
CA HIS A 238 -17.41 -10.98 4.81
C HIS A 238 -17.80 -12.10 5.78
N ILE A 239 -16.96 -13.13 5.90
CA ILE A 239 -17.17 -14.23 6.83
C ILE A 239 -16.89 -13.77 8.26
N TYR A 240 -15.85 -12.97 8.49
CA TYR A 240 -15.51 -12.43 9.80
C TYR A 240 -16.59 -11.48 10.33
N ASP A 241 -17.10 -10.59 9.47
CA ASP A 241 -18.08 -9.57 9.86
C ASP A 241 -19.50 -10.13 10.03
N GLY A 242 -19.89 -11.15 9.28
CA GLY A 242 -21.27 -11.61 9.30
C GLY A 242 -21.52 -13.05 8.89
N GLU A 243 -20.52 -13.91 8.82
CA GLU A 243 -20.62 -15.27 8.27
C GLU A 243 -21.23 -15.30 6.84
N ASP A 244 -21.00 -14.25 6.04
CA ASP A 244 -21.55 -14.13 4.69
C ASP A 244 -20.66 -14.84 3.67
N TYR A 245 -21.09 -16.01 3.21
CA TYR A 245 -20.42 -16.83 2.19
C TYR A 245 -20.86 -16.49 0.76
N ARG A 246 -21.58 -15.40 0.57
CA ARG A 246 -22.09 -14.95 -0.73
C ARG A 246 -20.96 -14.63 -1.71
N TYR A 247 -19.91 -14.01 -1.24
CA TYR A 247 -18.82 -13.53 -2.06
C TYR A 247 -17.70 -14.57 -2.13
N VAL A 248 -17.34 -14.98 -3.35
CA VAL A 248 -16.41 -16.07 -3.60
C VAL A 248 -15.24 -15.60 -4.44
N ALA A 249 -14.03 -15.90 -4.02
CA ALA A 249 -12.84 -15.71 -4.85
C ALA A 249 -12.77 -16.82 -5.90
N LEU A 250 -12.73 -16.45 -7.18
CA LEU A 250 -12.65 -17.41 -8.27
C LEU A 250 -11.20 -17.85 -8.49
N GLU A 251 -10.95 -19.14 -8.40
CA GLU A 251 -9.65 -19.74 -8.70
C GLU A 251 -9.64 -20.22 -10.16
N PHE A 252 -8.70 -19.70 -10.95
CA PHE A 252 -8.53 -20.09 -12.35
C PHE A 252 -7.31 -21.01 -12.52
N GLU A 253 -7.51 -22.14 -13.21
CA GLU A 253 -6.52 -23.22 -13.36
C GLU A 253 -5.18 -22.75 -13.95
N LYS A 254 -5.19 -21.75 -14.82
CA LYS A 254 -3.95 -21.22 -15.42
C LYS A 254 -3.04 -20.50 -14.44
N GLY A 255 -3.58 -20.14 -13.27
CA GLY A 255 -2.86 -19.47 -12.18
C GLY A 255 -3.25 -18.01 -12.02
N HIS A 256 -2.68 -17.38 -11.00
CA HIS A 256 -2.96 -16.00 -10.59
C HIS A 256 -1.67 -15.23 -10.37
N PRO A 257 -1.61 -13.94 -10.71
CA PRO A 257 -0.49 -13.12 -10.26
C PRO A 257 -0.61 -12.84 -8.77
N MET A 258 0.55 -12.71 -8.12
CA MET A 258 0.65 -12.36 -6.72
C MET A 258 0.89 -10.87 -6.59
N GLN A 259 0.27 -10.25 -5.60
CA GLN A 259 0.66 -8.95 -5.07
C GLN A 259 1.42 -9.16 -3.77
N ILE A 260 2.59 -8.54 -3.66
CA ILE A 260 3.33 -8.37 -2.42
C ILE A 260 3.45 -6.87 -2.21
N GLU A 261 2.85 -6.36 -1.15
CA GLU A 261 2.93 -4.94 -0.83
C GLU A 261 4.18 -4.64 -0.03
N GLY A 262 4.82 -3.54 -0.39
CA GLY A 262 6.03 -3.07 0.25
C GLY A 262 5.89 -1.70 0.90
N ALA A 263 6.69 -1.51 1.94
CA ALA A 263 6.94 -0.22 2.55
C ALA A 263 8.41 0.16 2.37
N GLY A 264 8.70 1.41 1.98
CA GLY A 264 10.05 1.86 1.66
C GLY A 264 10.48 3.09 2.44
N LEU A 265 11.77 3.13 2.82
CA LEU A 265 12.39 4.31 3.38
C LEU A 265 12.59 5.35 2.28
N VAL A 266 12.12 6.58 2.52
CA VAL A 266 12.27 7.65 1.55
C VAL A 266 13.71 8.16 1.53
N LYS A 267 14.28 8.29 0.34
CA LYS A 267 15.62 8.85 0.16
C LYS A 267 15.66 10.30 0.60
N ASN A 268 16.66 10.66 1.42
CA ASN A 268 16.78 11.97 2.06
C ASN A 268 15.57 12.32 2.96
N ALA A 269 14.95 11.34 3.59
CA ALA A 269 13.92 11.51 4.61
C ALA A 269 14.38 12.49 5.70
N LYS A 270 13.43 13.21 6.31
CA LYS A 270 13.76 14.14 7.40
C LYS A 270 14.07 13.41 8.70
N ASN A 271 13.43 12.26 8.93
CA ASN A 271 13.63 11.39 10.08
C ASN A 271 13.90 9.95 9.62
N PRO A 272 15.08 9.66 9.02
CA PRO A 272 15.39 8.32 8.54
C PRO A 272 15.43 7.28 9.67
N GLU A 273 15.86 7.65 10.88
CA GLU A 273 15.88 6.71 12.01
C GLU A 273 14.48 6.35 12.49
N GLY A 274 13.55 7.30 12.52
CA GLY A 274 12.13 7.02 12.78
C GLY A 274 11.50 6.17 11.68
N GLY A 275 11.85 6.43 10.40
CA GLY A 275 11.42 5.62 9.26
C GLY A 275 11.90 4.18 9.36
N LYS A 276 13.18 3.95 9.69
CA LYS A 276 13.74 2.60 9.92
C LYS A 276 13.05 1.89 11.08
N ALA A 277 12.85 2.59 12.20
CA ALA A 277 12.15 2.04 13.35
C ALA A 277 10.71 1.62 12.99
N PHE A 278 10.02 2.39 12.13
CA PHE A 278 8.70 2.04 11.65
C PHE A 278 8.73 0.78 10.76
N LEU A 279 9.70 0.67 9.84
CA LEU A 279 9.85 -0.51 8.99
C LEU A 279 10.18 -1.78 9.80
N ASP A 280 11.03 -1.67 10.83
CA ASP A 280 11.30 -2.76 11.78
C ASP A 280 10.03 -3.19 12.52
N PHE A 281 9.23 -2.21 12.96
CA PHE A 281 7.97 -2.47 13.65
C PHE A 281 6.93 -3.12 12.74
N LEU A 282 6.83 -2.66 11.49
CA LEU A 282 5.82 -3.12 10.52
C LEU A 282 5.91 -4.62 10.25
N ILE A 283 7.12 -5.22 10.28
CA ILE A 283 7.31 -6.67 10.12
C ILE A 283 7.25 -7.45 11.45
N SER A 284 7.15 -6.76 12.58
CA SER A 284 7.07 -7.43 13.89
C SER A 284 5.76 -8.20 14.04
N LYS A 285 5.76 -9.23 14.91
CA LYS A 285 4.55 -10.01 15.18
C LYS A 285 3.37 -9.12 15.60
N GLU A 286 3.63 -8.12 16.45
CA GLU A 286 2.63 -7.19 16.96
C GLU A 286 1.91 -6.40 15.85
N ALA A 287 2.64 -5.86 14.88
CA ALA A 287 2.05 -5.16 13.75
C ALA A 287 1.39 -6.14 12.77
N GLN A 288 1.99 -7.30 12.58
CA GLN A 288 1.53 -8.29 11.61
C GLN A 288 0.29 -9.07 12.07
N GLU A 289 0.00 -9.15 13.37
CA GLU A 289 -1.27 -9.67 13.90
C GLU A 289 -2.46 -8.75 13.58
N ILE A 290 -2.22 -7.47 13.26
CA ILE A 290 -3.27 -6.53 12.86
C ILE A 290 -3.70 -6.75 11.39
N ILE A 291 -2.78 -7.17 10.52
CA ILE A 291 -3.00 -7.28 9.06
C ILE A 291 -4.18 -8.19 8.70
N PRO A 292 -4.30 -9.44 9.21
CA PRO A 292 -5.36 -10.34 8.79
C PRO A 292 -6.79 -9.87 9.13
N GLU A 293 -6.97 -9.00 10.12
CA GLU A 293 -8.29 -8.56 10.58
C GLU A 293 -8.66 -7.14 10.16
N THR A 294 -7.76 -6.44 9.46
CA THR A 294 -7.98 -5.05 9.04
C THR A 294 -7.62 -4.80 7.58
N GLN A 295 -6.54 -5.41 7.10
CA GLN A 295 -6.09 -5.31 5.70
C GLN A 295 -6.70 -6.43 4.84
N TRP A 296 -7.06 -7.55 5.46
CA TRP A 296 -7.60 -8.72 4.78
C TRP A 296 -6.63 -9.29 3.74
N MET A 297 -5.33 -9.24 4.06
CA MET A 297 -4.23 -9.81 3.31
C MET A 297 -3.51 -10.85 4.18
N TYR A 298 -2.70 -11.69 3.58
CA TYR A 298 -1.81 -12.57 4.34
C TYR A 298 -0.66 -11.78 4.93
N PRO A 299 -0.33 -11.95 6.23
CA PRO A 299 0.85 -11.35 6.83
C PRO A 299 2.12 -11.95 6.23
N ILE A 300 3.20 -11.16 6.18
CA ILE A 300 4.52 -11.67 5.76
C ILE A 300 5.27 -12.34 6.91
N ASN A 301 4.89 -12.09 8.14
CA ASN A 301 5.51 -12.68 9.32
C ASN A 301 4.96 -14.10 9.54
N ASN A 302 5.81 -15.09 9.34
CA ASN A 302 5.47 -16.52 9.39
C ASN A 302 5.10 -17.05 10.80
N THR A 303 5.17 -16.21 11.83
CA THR A 303 4.78 -16.55 13.21
C THR A 303 3.35 -16.12 13.56
N VAL A 304 2.65 -15.46 12.63
CA VAL A 304 1.26 -15.01 12.82
C VAL A 304 0.30 -16.13 12.44
N GLU A 305 -0.66 -16.40 13.31
CA GLU A 305 -1.74 -17.35 13.05
C GLU A 305 -2.90 -16.61 12.38
N LEU A 306 -3.47 -17.21 11.32
CA LEU A 306 -4.60 -16.62 10.60
C LEU A 306 -5.92 -16.92 11.32
N PRO A 307 -6.86 -15.98 11.35
CA PRO A 307 -8.24 -16.25 11.76
C PRO A 307 -8.90 -17.32 10.88
N SER A 308 -9.85 -18.09 11.45
CA SER A 308 -10.52 -19.19 10.73
C SER A 308 -11.30 -18.74 9.49
N CYS A 309 -11.69 -17.47 9.39
CA CYS A 309 -12.33 -16.91 8.19
C CYS A 309 -11.45 -17.01 6.93
N TYR A 310 -10.13 -17.19 7.08
CA TYR A 310 -9.22 -17.40 5.95
C TYR A 310 -9.25 -18.82 5.34
N GLU A 311 -9.92 -19.78 5.97
CA GLU A 311 -10.05 -21.15 5.43
C GLU A 311 -10.74 -21.18 4.05
N VAL A 312 -11.50 -20.15 3.71
CA VAL A 312 -12.15 -20.02 2.39
C VAL A 312 -11.28 -19.30 1.35
N SER A 313 -10.15 -18.77 1.76
CA SER A 313 -9.26 -17.99 0.90
C SER A 313 -8.30 -18.92 0.16
N PRO A 314 -8.48 -19.15 -1.16
CA PRO A 314 -7.60 -20.06 -1.88
C PRO A 314 -6.19 -19.47 -2.02
N VAL A 315 -5.18 -20.30 -1.86
CA VAL A 315 -3.81 -20.01 -2.30
C VAL A 315 -3.61 -20.71 -3.64
N PRO A 316 -3.59 -19.96 -4.76
CA PRO A 316 -3.48 -20.59 -6.08
C PRO A 316 -2.23 -21.44 -6.21
N ALA A 317 -2.38 -22.62 -6.79
CA ALA A 317 -1.27 -23.57 -6.95
C ALA A 317 -0.17 -23.07 -7.91
N LYS A 318 -0.51 -22.05 -8.74
CA LYS A 318 0.42 -21.47 -9.72
C LYS A 318 0.39 -19.94 -9.64
N THR A 319 1.54 -19.38 -9.31
CA THR A 319 1.77 -17.94 -9.39
C THR A 319 2.23 -17.55 -10.79
N LEU A 320 1.59 -16.55 -11.37
CA LEU A 320 1.96 -15.96 -12.66
C LEU A 320 2.85 -14.72 -12.42
N THR A 321 3.84 -14.57 -13.29
CA THR A 321 4.74 -13.40 -13.29
C THR A 321 4.83 -12.82 -14.71
N VAL A 322 5.12 -11.53 -14.80
CA VAL A 322 5.30 -10.82 -16.06
C VAL A 322 6.59 -10.02 -16.02
N ASP A 323 7.16 -9.77 -17.21
CA ASP A 323 8.24 -8.81 -17.36
C ASP A 323 7.70 -7.39 -17.23
N GLN A 324 8.38 -6.52 -16.46
CA GLN A 324 7.91 -5.17 -16.19
C GLN A 324 7.88 -4.29 -17.44
N ALA A 325 8.87 -4.43 -18.34
CA ALA A 325 8.89 -3.67 -19.59
C ALA A 325 7.78 -4.11 -20.56
N GLU A 326 7.36 -5.37 -20.48
CA GLU A 326 6.17 -5.85 -21.20
C GLU A 326 4.87 -5.36 -20.56
N LEU A 327 4.82 -5.29 -19.22
CA LEU A 327 3.67 -4.76 -18.50
C LEU A 327 3.40 -3.28 -18.84
N GLU A 328 4.43 -2.44 -18.93
CA GLU A 328 4.29 -1.05 -19.35
C GLU A 328 3.66 -0.95 -20.74
N LYS A 329 4.14 -1.73 -21.71
CA LYS A 329 3.57 -1.77 -23.06
C LYS A 329 2.14 -2.29 -23.07
N ALA A 330 1.84 -3.30 -22.24
CA ALA A 330 0.48 -3.84 -22.11
C ALA A 330 -0.48 -2.79 -21.56
N VAL A 331 -0.07 -2.02 -20.54
CA VAL A 331 -0.86 -0.92 -19.99
C VAL A 331 -1.16 0.14 -21.06
N GLU A 332 -0.18 0.54 -21.88
CA GLU A 332 -0.38 1.50 -22.97
C GLU A 332 -1.45 0.99 -23.98
N LYS A 333 -1.34 -0.30 -24.41
CA LYS A 333 -2.31 -0.93 -25.30
C LYS A 333 -3.71 -0.96 -24.71
N VAL A 334 -3.82 -1.38 -23.44
CA VAL A 334 -5.11 -1.45 -22.72
C VAL A 334 -5.76 -0.07 -22.60
N LEU A 335 -5.00 0.94 -22.23
CA LEU A 335 -5.51 2.32 -22.11
C LEU A 335 -5.99 2.87 -23.45
N ALA A 336 -5.30 2.57 -24.56
CA ALA A 336 -5.73 2.95 -25.91
C ALA A 336 -7.07 2.29 -26.28
N ILE A 337 -7.28 1.02 -25.92
CA ILE A 337 -8.54 0.31 -26.14
C ILE A 337 -9.67 0.91 -25.29
N LEU A 338 -9.40 1.21 -24.03
CA LEU A 338 -10.42 1.77 -23.13
C LEU A 338 -10.85 3.18 -23.55
N ALA A 339 -9.94 3.99 -24.10
CA ALA A 339 -10.21 5.36 -24.55
C ALA A 339 -10.99 5.45 -25.86
N GLY A 340 -10.86 4.49 -26.78
CA GLY A 340 -11.58 4.44 -28.08
C GLY A 340 -12.91 3.76 -27.98
#